data_664e03d934d714ae0e5cfe395b6392f7
#
_entry.id   664e03d934d714ae0e5cfe395b6392f7
#
_cell.length_a   1.000
_cell.length_b   1.000
_cell.length_c   1.000
_cell.angle_alpha   90.00
_cell.angle_beta   90.00
_cell.angle_gamma   90.00
#
_symmetry.space_group_name_H-M   'P 1'
#
loop_
_entity.id
_entity.type
_entity.pdbx_description
1 polymer ?
#
loop_
_entity_poly.entity_id
_entity_poly.type
_entity_poly.pdbx_seq_one_letter_code
_entity_poly.pdbx_strand_id
1 'polypeptide(L)'
;MAEPTPKIRIRGLYKSFGNNHVLQGLDLDIGVGESVVVIGGSGTGKSVLLKCILGLLEPEAGSIEIDGKETVGLSGQERDEVMAKFGMLFQGAALFDSLPVWENVAFGLIQGKGMDRKHAKELAIEKLAQVGLGPEVASVWPAELSGGMKKRVSLARSIATNPEIIFFDEPTTGLDPIMGDVINDLIVKCVNDLGATALSITHDMASARKIAHRIAMLWQGKIIWIGPVSQIDHSGNDFVDQFINGRAEGPIKMQVGA
;
A
#
# COMPACT_ATOMS: atom_id res chain seq x y z
N MET A 1 21.89 -10.92 20.65
CA MET A 1 20.45 -10.69 20.76
C MET A 1 19.86 -11.14 19.44
N ALA A 2 18.78 -11.94 19.42
CA ALA A 2 18.11 -12.28 18.18
C ALA A 2 17.57 -11.00 17.51
N GLU A 3 17.73 -10.86 16.21
CA GLU A 3 17.11 -9.76 15.48
C GLU A 3 15.60 -9.83 15.68
N PRO A 4 14.91 -8.68 15.86
CA PRO A 4 13.47 -8.68 16.02
C PRO A 4 12.82 -9.27 14.76
N THR A 5 11.83 -10.15 14.94
CA THR A 5 11.06 -10.72 13.82
C THR A 5 10.38 -9.60 13.04
N PRO A 6 10.62 -9.48 11.73
CA PRO A 6 9.95 -8.46 10.93
C PRO A 6 8.44 -8.72 10.88
N LYS A 7 7.66 -7.65 10.71
CA LYS A 7 6.21 -7.73 10.55
C LYS A 7 5.82 -8.44 9.26
N ILE A 8 6.57 -8.15 8.18
CA ILE A 8 6.46 -8.82 6.89
C ILE A 8 7.86 -9.30 6.49
N ARG A 9 7.99 -10.58 6.17
CA ARG A 9 9.22 -11.16 5.61
C ARG A 9 8.91 -11.84 4.29
N ILE A 10 9.65 -11.49 3.25
CA ILE A 10 9.53 -12.08 1.92
C ILE A 10 10.88 -12.65 1.53
N ARG A 11 10.90 -13.91 1.05
CA ARG A 11 12.11 -14.60 0.64
C ARG A 11 11.91 -15.31 -0.69
N GLY A 12 12.82 -15.01 -1.63
CA GLY A 12 12.90 -15.69 -2.91
C GLY A 12 11.58 -15.69 -3.69
N LEU A 13 10.86 -14.58 -3.71
CA LEU A 13 9.51 -14.52 -4.31
C LEU A 13 9.60 -14.50 -5.84
N TYR A 14 8.95 -15.46 -6.50
CA TYR A 14 8.84 -15.56 -7.95
C TYR A 14 7.39 -15.47 -8.41
N LYS A 15 7.17 -14.69 -9.49
CA LYS A 15 5.87 -14.62 -10.17
C LYS A 15 6.03 -14.29 -11.64
N SER A 16 5.40 -15.11 -12.47
CA SER A 16 5.38 -14.95 -13.93
C SER A 16 3.96 -14.95 -14.48
N PHE A 17 3.78 -14.42 -15.68
CA PHE A 17 2.57 -14.49 -16.47
C PHE A 17 2.97 -14.94 -17.88
N GLY A 18 2.80 -16.22 -18.16
CA GLY A 18 3.35 -16.86 -19.37
C GLY A 18 4.88 -16.71 -19.39
N ASN A 19 5.42 -16.13 -20.45
CA ASN A 19 6.87 -15.91 -20.59
C ASN A 19 7.38 -14.61 -19.90
N ASN A 20 6.48 -13.84 -19.30
CA ASN A 20 6.87 -12.59 -18.62
C ASN A 20 7.17 -12.87 -17.15
N HIS A 21 8.46 -12.88 -16.78
CA HIS A 21 8.95 -13.06 -15.42
C HIS A 21 8.92 -11.71 -14.69
N VAL A 22 7.92 -11.51 -13.82
CA VAL A 22 7.65 -10.22 -13.16
C VAL A 22 8.38 -10.08 -11.83
N LEU A 23 8.38 -11.12 -10.99
CA LEU A 23 9.18 -11.21 -9.78
C LEU A 23 10.18 -12.35 -9.92
N GLN A 24 11.44 -12.12 -9.57
CA GLN A 24 12.56 -13.00 -9.89
C GLN A 24 13.48 -13.24 -8.69
N GLY A 25 12.91 -13.79 -7.62
CA GLY A 25 13.63 -14.05 -6.39
C GLY A 25 13.75 -12.79 -5.52
N LEU A 26 12.62 -12.13 -5.28
CA LEU A 26 12.55 -10.91 -4.50
C LEU A 26 12.59 -11.22 -3.00
N ASP A 27 13.49 -10.52 -2.29
CA ASP A 27 13.59 -10.50 -0.83
C ASP A 27 13.23 -9.12 -0.28
N LEU A 28 12.47 -9.07 0.81
CA LEU A 28 12.12 -7.82 1.48
C LEU A 28 11.72 -8.09 2.94
N ASP A 29 12.24 -7.30 3.87
CA ASP A 29 11.81 -7.27 5.28
C ASP A 29 11.25 -5.92 5.63
N ILE A 30 10.12 -5.91 6.35
CA ILE A 30 9.46 -4.72 6.89
C ILE A 30 9.29 -4.92 8.39
N GLY A 31 9.86 -4.02 9.18
CA GLY A 31 9.79 -4.06 10.64
C GLY A 31 8.40 -3.71 11.18
N VAL A 32 8.16 -4.01 12.45
CA VAL A 32 6.94 -3.60 13.16
C VAL A 32 6.89 -2.08 13.26
N GLY A 33 5.75 -1.45 12.90
CA GLY A 33 5.57 -0.01 12.91
C GLY A 33 6.39 0.75 11.87
N GLU A 34 7.04 0.03 10.94
CA GLU A 34 7.82 0.63 9.87
C GLU A 34 6.96 1.00 8.68
N SER A 35 7.23 2.15 8.05
CA SER A 35 6.68 2.54 6.76
C SER A 35 7.74 2.35 5.67
N VAL A 36 7.53 1.37 4.79
CA VAL A 36 8.40 1.09 3.63
C VAL A 36 7.69 1.49 2.36
N VAL A 37 8.40 2.20 1.48
CA VAL A 37 7.89 2.55 0.15
C VAL A 37 8.69 1.83 -0.92
N VAL A 38 8.01 1.07 -1.77
CA VAL A 38 8.61 0.44 -2.95
C VAL A 38 8.42 1.34 -4.16
N ILE A 39 9.53 1.87 -4.67
CA ILE A 39 9.57 2.68 -5.89
C ILE A 39 10.00 1.84 -7.09
N GLY A 40 9.74 2.35 -8.28
CA GLY A 40 10.14 1.74 -9.55
C GLY A 40 9.25 2.19 -10.70
N GLY A 41 9.70 2.00 -11.92
CA GLY A 41 8.97 2.37 -13.13
C GLY A 41 7.62 1.65 -13.27
N SER A 42 6.82 2.09 -14.25
CA SER A 42 5.59 1.38 -14.60
C SER A 42 5.93 -0.04 -15.09
N GLY A 43 5.13 -1.02 -14.70
CA GLY A 43 5.30 -2.42 -15.12
C GLY A 43 6.44 -3.19 -14.44
N THR A 44 7.17 -2.62 -13.47
CA THR A 44 8.29 -3.31 -12.78
C THR A 44 7.85 -4.42 -11.82
N GLY A 45 6.54 -4.59 -11.58
CA GLY A 45 6.02 -5.64 -10.69
C GLY A 45 5.55 -5.18 -9.32
N LYS A 46 5.55 -3.87 -9.00
CA LYS A 46 5.12 -3.34 -7.69
C LYS A 46 3.72 -3.82 -7.27
N SER A 47 2.72 -3.66 -8.16
CA SER A 47 1.35 -4.12 -7.86
C SER A 47 1.23 -5.65 -7.83
N VAL A 48 2.12 -6.38 -8.54
CA VAL A 48 2.18 -7.85 -8.45
C VAL A 48 2.70 -8.28 -7.10
N LEU A 49 3.78 -7.65 -6.61
CA LEU A 49 4.30 -7.86 -5.25
C LEU A 49 3.20 -7.65 -4.21
N LEU A 50 2.49 -6.52 -4.28
CA LEU A 50 1.41 -6.20 -3.36
C LEU A 50 0.29 -7.24 -3.39
N LYS A 51 -0.13 -7.68 -4.60
CA LYS A 51 -1.16 -8.71 -4.77
C LYS A 51 -0.72 -10.07 -4.24
N CYS A 52 0.57 -10.43 -4.33
CA CYS A 52 1.10 -11.65 -3.72
C CYS A 52 1.03 -11.57 -2.18
N ILE A 53 1.43 -10.45 -1.58
CA ILE A 53 1.35 -10.26 -0.11
C ILE A 53 -0.11 -10.33 0.37
N LEU A 54 -1.03 -9.74 -0.39
CA LEU A 54 -2.48 -9.78 -0.10
C LEU A 54 -3.11 -11.17 -0.37
N GLY A 55 -2.37 -12.15 -0.87
CA GLY A 55 -2.92 -13.45 -1.26
C GLY A 55 -3.93 -13.39 -2.41
N LEU A 56 -3.92 -12.30 -3.19
CA LEU A 56 -4.75 -12.14 -4.39
C LEU A 56 -4.11 -12.79 -5.63
N LEU A 57 -2.80 -13.01 -5.58
CA LEU A 57 -2.02 -13.76 -6.55
C LEU A 57 -1.13 -14.75 -5.80
N GLU A 58 -1.18 -16.00 -6.18
CA GLU A 58 -0.29 -17.03 -5.65
C GLU A 58 1.07 -16.94 -6.35
N PRO A 59 2.20 -16.80 -5.62
CA PRO A 59 3.53 -16.86 -6.19
C PRO A 59 3.86 -18.28 -6.66
N GLU A 60 4.79 -18.42 -7.60
CA GLU A 60 5.24 -19.73 -8.12
C GLU A 60 6.29 -20.36 -7.22
N ALA A 61 7.04 -19.54 -6.48
CA ALA A 61 8.02 -19.96 -5.48
C ALA A 61 8.31 -18.82 -4.51
N GLY A 62 8.94 -19.14 -3.41
CA GLY A 62 9.28 -18.24 -2.32
C GLY A 62 8.31 -18.33 -1.16
N SER A 63 8.54 -17.49 -0.16
CA SER A 63 7.71 -17.42 1.06
C SER A 63 7.32 -15.98 1.40
N ILE A 64 6.17 -15.83 2.04
CA ILE A 64 5.68 -14.56 2.60
C ILE A 64 5.21 -14.85 4.02
N GLU A 65 5.94 -14.34 5.00
CA GLU A 65 5.58 -14.46 6.40
C GLU A 65 4.99 -13.15 6.93
N ILE A 66 3.89 -13.25 7.67
CA ILE A 66 3.30 -12.16 8.47
C ILE A 66 3.38 -12.56 9.94
N ASP A 67 4.05 -11.75 10.75
CA ASP A 67 4.31 -12.06 12.17
C ASP A 67 5.03 -13.42 12.36
N GLY A 68 5.90 -13.80 11.42
CA GLY A 68 6.62 -15.09 11.43
C GLY A 68 5.77 -16.29 11.02
N LYS A 69 4.51 -16.09 10.57
CA LYS A 69 3.65 -17.16 10.05
C LYS A 69 3.64 -17.11 8.51
N GLU A 70 3.93 -18.25 7.86
CA GLU A 70 3.84 -18.40 6.41
C GLU A 70 2.39 -18.16 5.94
N THR A 71 2.23 -17.37 4.86
CA THR A 71 0.91 -16.99 4.34
C THR A 71 0.63 -17.47 2.92
N VAL A 72 1.65 -17.96 2.20
CA VAL A 72 1.47 -18.54 0.87
C VAL A 72 0.71 -19.85 1.01
N GLY A 73 -0.32 -20.03 0.18
CA GLY A 73 -1.15 -21.23 0.18
C GLY A 73 -2.19 -21.33 1.31
N LEU A 74 -2.31 -20.31 2.18
CA LEU A 74 -3.37 -20.28 3.19
C LEU A 74 -4.75 -20.23 2.55
N SER A 75 -5.71 -20.93 3.15
CA SER A 75 -7.10 -20.97 2.70
C SER A 75 -8.06 -20.94 3.91
N GLY A 76 -9.34 -20.68 3.63
CA GLY A 76 -10.39 -20.69 4.65
C GLY A 76 -10.09 -19.75 5.82
N GLN A 77 -10.37 -20.21 7.03
CA GLN A 77 -10.29 -19.41 8.26
C GLN A 77 -8.89 -18.83 8.52
N GLU A 78 -7.83 -19.58 8.26
CA GLU A 78 -6.46 -19.09 8.48
C GLU A 78 -6.12 -17.88 7.60
N ARG A 79 -6.58 -17.90 6.34
CA ARG A 79 -6.45 -16.76 5.43
C ARG A 79 -7.27 -15.57 5.92
N ASP A 80 -8.50 -15.79 6.35
CA ASP A 80 -9.38 -14.72 6.85
C ASP A 80 -8.79 -14.04 8.09
N GLU A 81 -8.16 -14.79 8.99
CA GLU A 81 -7.44 -14.25 10.16
C GLU A 81 -6.28 -13.34 9.77
N VAL A 82 -5.50 -13.71 8.74
CA VAL A 82 -4.42 -12.85 8.23
C VAL A 82 -4.99 -11.62 7.53
N MET A 83 -6.02 -11.79 6.70
CA MET A 83 -6.67 -10.69 5.97
C MET A 83 -7.31 -9.66 6.90
N ALA A 84 -7.83 -10.10 8.07
CA ALA A 84 -8.40 -9.21 9.07
C ALA A 84 -7.39 -8.20 9.67
N LYS A 85 -6.07 -8.46 9.54
CA LYS A 85 -5.01 -7.56 9.98
C LYS A 85 -4.72 -6.44 8.97
N PHE A 86 -5.27 -6.52 7.76
CA PHE A 86 -4.89 -5.67 6.63
C PHE A 86 -5.90 -4.54 6.40
N GLY A 87 -5.36 -3.36 6.12
CA GLY A 87 -6.06 -2.26 5.49
C GLY A 87 -5.49 -2.01 4.10
N MET A 88 -6.32 -1.57 3.14
CA MET A 88 -5.89 -1.33 1.77
C MET A 88 -6.50 -0.06 1.18
N LEU A 89 -5.63 0.82 0.67
CA LEU A 89 -6.01 1.93 -0.20
C LEU A 89 -5.55 1.61 -1.62
N PHE A 90 -6.51 1.46 -2.53
CA PHE A 90 -6.28 1.15 -3.94
C PHE A 90 -6.03 2.41 -4.77
N GLN A 91 -5.30 2.28 -5.88
CA GLN A 91 -4.98 3.38 -6.80
C GLN A 91 -6.22 4.19 -7.23
N GLY A 92 -7.31 3.52 -7.63
CA GLY A 92 -8.57 4.15 -8.04
C GLY A 92 -9.55 4.42 -6.90
N ALA A 93 -9.12 4.43 -5.61
CA ALA A 93 -9.95 4.44 -4.41
C ALA A 93 -10.85 3.19 -4.27
N ALA A 94 -11.28 2.55 -5.36
CA ALA A 94 -12.10 1.33 -5.42
C ALA A 94 -13.32 1.37 -4.48
N LEU A 95 -14.04 2.48 -4.47
CA LEU A 95 -15.30 2.60 -3.73
C LEU A 95 -16.41 1.83 -4.47
N PHE A 96 -17.30 1.25 -3.69
CA PHE A 96 -18.51 0.62 -4.21
C PHE A 96 -19.52 1.70 -4.59
N ASP A 97 -19.78 1.88 -5.88
CA ASP A 97 -20.71 2.90 -6.39
C ASP A 97 -22.16 2.68 -5.93
N SER A 98 -22.50 1.45 -5.59
CA SER A 98 -23.82 1.04 -5.08
C SER A 98 -24.00 1.23 -3.57
N LEU A 99 -23.01 1.79 -2.87
CA LEU A 99 -23.06 2.02 -1.44
C LEU A 99 -22.77 3.50 -1.11
N PRO A 100 -23.49 4.14 -0.17
CA PRO A 100 -23.13 5.47 0.32
C PRO A 100 -21.76 5.45 1.01
N VAL A 101 -21.17 6.62 1.21
CA VAL A 101 -19.83 6.79 1.76
C VAL A 101 -19.66 6.07 3.09
N TRP A 102 -20.58 6.20 4.04
CA TRP A 102 -20.46 5.54 5.34
C TRP A 102 -20.42 4.01 5.24
N GLU A 103 -21.21 3.42 4.32
CA GLU A 103 -21.18 1.96 4.10
C GLU A 103 -19.90 1.51 3.41
N ASN A 104 -19.35 2.33 2.51
CA ASN A 104 -18.03 2.09 1.97
C ASN A 104 -16.97 2.02 3.07
N VAL A 105 -16.96 2.97 4.01
CA VAL A 105 -16.03 2.99 5.13
C VAL A 105 -16.27 1.81 6.08
N ALA A 106 -17.54 1.56 6.41
CA ALA A 106 -17.95 0.50 7.34
C ALA A 106 -17.93 -0.91 6.74
N PHE A 107 -17.63 -1.08 5.45
CA PHE A 107 -17.77 -2.36 4.77
C PHE A 107 -17.06 -3.51 5.49
N GLY A 108 -15.79 -3.32 5.86
CA GLY A 108 -15.02 -4.31 6.62
C GLY A 108 -15.55 -4.56 8.04
N LEU A 109 -16.16 -3.56 8.67
CA LEU A 109 -16.78 -3.70 9.99
C LEU A 109 -18.05 -4.56 9.93
N ILE A 110 -18.89 -4.33 8.91
CA ILE A 110 -20.15 -5.04 8.73
C ILE A 110 -19.91 -6.46 8.21
N GLN A 111 -19.20 -6.59 7.09
CA GLN A 111 -19.03 -7.87 6.39
C GLN A 111 -17.94 -8.74 7.02
N GLY A 112 -16.86 -8.13 7.52
CA GLY A 112 -15.74 -8.86 8.09
C GLY A 112 -15.88 -9.14 9.59
N LYS A 113 -16.40 -8.16 10.37
CA LYS A 113 -16.54 -8.29 11.82
C LYS A 113 -17.97 -8.55 12.31
N GLY A 114 -18.97 -8.57 11.40
CA GLY A 114 -20.37 -8.81 11.76
C GLY A 114 -20.99 -7.70 12.63
N MET A 115 -20.42 -6.48 12.58
CA MET A 115 -20.89 -5.34 13.37
C MET A 115 -22.28 -4.90 12.93
N ASP A 116 -23.15 -4.53 13.87
CA ASP A 116 -24.46 -3.97 13.54
C ASP A 116 -24.32 -2.64 12.77
N ARG A 117 -25.28 -2.38 11.87
CA ARG A 117 -25.21 -1.25 10.93
C ARG A 117 -25.22 0.12 11.62
N LYS A 118 -25.88 0.27 12.75
CA LYS A 118 -25.97 1.54 13.48
C LYS A 118 -24.60 1.90 14.06
N HIS A 119 -24.01 0.95 14.79
CA HIS A 119 -22.70 1.14 15.39
C HIS A 119 -21.60 1.30 14.32
N ALA A 120 -21.66 0.50 13.25
CA ALA A 120 -20.73 0.62 12.12
C ALA A 120 -20.81 1.99 11.44
N LYS A 121 -22.01 2.60 11.36
CA LYS A 121 -22.18 3.96 10.81
C LYS A 121 -21.55 5.02 11.71
N GLU A 122 -21.72 4.91 13.02
CA GLU A 122 -21.12 5.81 14.00
C GLU A 122 -19.59 5.80 13.87
N LEU A 123 -18.98 4.61 13.87
CA LEU A 123 -17.52 4.47 13.65
C LEU A 123 -17.07 4.96 12.28
N ALA A 124 -17.85 4.74 11.22
CA ALA A 124 -17.50 5.25 9.90
C ALA A 124 -17.43 6.78 9.88
N ILE A 125 -18.35 7.46 10.55
CA ILE A 125 -18.35 8.93 10.69
C ILE A 125 -17.10 9.40 11.46
N GLU A 126 -16.72 8.69 12.52
CA GLU A 126 -15.48 8.99 13.25
C GLU A 126 -14.24 8.83 12.36
N LYS A 127 -14.18 7.77 11.54
CA LYS A 127 -13.08 7.56 10.60
C LYS A 127 -13.05 8.60 9.47
N LEU A 128 -14.21 9.05 9.00
CA LEU A 128 -14.30 10.17 8.06
C LEU A 128 -13.74 11.47 8.66
N ALA A 129 -14.05 11.75 9.91
CA ALA A 129 -13.49 12.93 10.61
C ALA A 129 -11.96 12.84 10.73
N GLN A 130 -11.38 11.65 10.97
CA GLN A 130 -9.92 11.45 11.02
C GLN A 130 -9.20 11.84 9.72
N VAL A 131 -9.89 11.71 8.58
CA VAL A 131 -9.37 12.10 7.25
C VAL A 131 -9.87 13.48 6.79
N GLY A 132 -10.44 14.28 7.70
CA GLY A 132 -10.89 15.64 7.44
C GLY A 132 -12.15 15.75 6.58
N LEU A 133 -13.06 14.78 6.69
CA LEU A 133 -14.39 14.81 6.07
C LEU A 133 -15.46 14.92 7.16
N GLY A 134 -16.40 15.88 6.98
CA GLY A 134 -17.48 16.09 7.92
C GLY A 134 -18.58 15.01 7.85
N PRO A 135 -19.46 14.94 8.87
CA PRO A 135 -20.51 13.93 8.93
C PRO A 135 -21.53 14.03 7.79
N GLU A 136 -21.67 15.19 7.16
CA GLU A 136 -22.54 15.40 6.00
C GLU A 136 -22.16 14.55 4.80
N VAL A 137 -20.87 14.24 4.67
CA VAL A 137 -20.34 13.39 3.58
C VAL A 137 -20.76 11.92 3.74
N ALA A 138 -21.11 11.49 4.94
CA ALA A 138 -21.44 10.09 5.21
C ALA A 138 -22.59 9.54 4.34
N SER A 139 -23.57 10.37 4.01
CA SER A 139 -24.75 9.96 3.23
C SER A 139 -24.63 10.22 1.72
N VAL A 140 -23.51 10.79 1.28
CA VAL A 140 -23.22 11.09 -0.13
C VAL A 140 -22.81 9.81 -0.87
N TRP A 141 -23.01 9.77 -2.17
CA TRP A 141 -22.62 8.65 -3.03
C TRP A 141 -21.25 8.90 -3.67
N PRO A 142 -20.48 7.84 -3.99
CA PRO A 142 -19.15 8.00 -4.59
C PRO A 142 -19.13 8.84 -5.87
N ALA A 143 -20.18 8.81 -6.68
CA ALA A 143 -20.29 9.61 -7.91
C ALA A 143 -20.28 11.13 -7.66
N GLU A 144 -20.71 11.58 -6.47
CA GLU A 144 -20.81 12.98 -6.08
C GLU A 144 -19.50 13.52 -5.48
N LEU A 145 -18.50 12.66 -5.26
CA LEU A 145 -17.24 13.01 -4.62
C LEU A 145 -16.20 13.49 -5.63
N SER A 146 -15.42 14.51 -5.26
CA SER A 146 -14.18 14.85 -5.97
C SER A 146 -13.13 13.75 -5.84
N GLY A 147 -12.10 13.75 -6.70
CA GLY A 147 -11.01 12.78 -6.65
C GLY A 147 -10.31 12.73 -5.28
N GLY A 148 -10.01 13.89 -4.70
CA GLY A 148 -9.41 14.00 -3.37
C GLY A 148 -10.33 13.46 -2.26
N MET A 149 -11.64 13.73 -2.33
CA MET A 149 -12.60 13.15 -1.39
C MET A 149 -12.69 11.64 -1.51
N LYS A 150 -12.71 11.08 -2.74
CA LYS A 150 -12.68 9.62 -2.95
C LYS A 150 -11.46 8.98 -2.29
N LYS A 151 -10.27 9.58 -2.41
CA LYS A 151 -9.05 9.10 -1.76
C LYS A 151 -9.15 9.15 -0.23
N ARG A 152 -9.69 10.24 0.34
CA ARG A 152 -9.91 10.35 1.79
C ARG A 152 -10.92 9.31 2.30
N VAL A 153 -12.02 9.08 1.58
CA VAL A 153 -12.98 8.01 1.93
C VAL A 153 -12.32 6.63 1.87
N SER A 154 -11.51 6.37 0.84
CA SER A 154 -10.75 5.12 0.72
C SER A 154 -9.73 4.96 1.85
N LEU A 155 -9.07 6.04 2.28
CA LEU A 155 -8.19 6.04 3.45
C LEU A 155 -8.99 5.75 4.74
N ALA A 156 -10.14 6.40 4.94
CA ALA A 156 -11.02 6.13 6.08
C ALA A 156 -11.45 4.65 6.11
N ARG A 157 -11.79 4.06 4.95
CA ARG A 157 -12.11 2.63 4.82
C ARG A 157 -10.92 1.74 5.19
N SER A 158 -9.71 2.09 4.74
CA SER A 158 -8.51 1.29 5.01
C SER A 158 -8.14 1.23 6.49
N ILE A 159 -8.50 2.25 7.27
CA ILE A 159 -8.23 2.33 8.71
C ILE A 159 -9.43 1.97 9.59
N ALA A 160 -10.59 1.66 9.00
CA ALA A 160 -11.84 1.48 9.75
C ALA A 160 -11.78 0.31 10.74
N THR A 161 -11.12 -0.77 10.36
CA THR A 161 -10.99 -1.98 11.18
C THR A 161 -9.86 -1.93 12.20
N ASN A 162 -9.13 -0.79 12.31
CA ASN A 162 -7.88 -0.63 13.06
C ASN A 162 -6.85 -1.72 12.69
N PRO A 163 -6.41 -1.76 11.42
CA PRO A 163 -5.51 -2.78 10.92
C PRO A 163 -4.11 -2.67 11.53
N GLU A 164 -3.40 -3.80 11.60
CA GLU A 164 -1.99 -3.86 12.01
C GLU A 164 -1.03 -3.51 10.85
N ILE A 165 -1.48 -3.74 9.61
CA ILE A 165 -0.71 -3.48 8.39
C ILE A 165 -1.60 -2.73 7.40
N ILE A 166 -1.07 -1.64 6.82
CA ILE A 166 -1.80 -0.87 5.81
C ILE A 166 -1.00 -0.85 4.51
N PHE A 167 -1.67 -1.22 3.43
CA PHE A 167 -1.12 -1.17 2.08
C PHE A 167 -1.65 0.03 1.32
N PHE A 168 -0.76 0.73 0.60
CA PHE A 168 -1.09 1.88 -0.23
C PHE A 168 -0.61 1.64 -1.66
N ASP A 169 -1.56 1.51 -2.59
CA ASP A 169 -1.28 1.36 -4.02
C ASP A 169 -1.49 2.71 -4.71
N GLU A 170 -0.39 3.38 -5.04
CA GLU A 170 -0.36 4.68 -5.75
C GLU A 170 -1.35 5.70 -5.13
N PRO A 171 -1.20 6.05 -3.83
CA PRO A 171 -2.23 6.78 -3.09
C PRO A 171 -2.52 8.17 -3.62
N THR A 172 -1.53 8.84 -4.23
CA THR A 172 -1.63 10.23 -4.74
C THR A 172 -1.85 10.33 -6.25
N THR A 173 -1.81 9.21 -6.96
CA THR A 173 -1.99 9.20 -8.43
C THR A 173 -3.35 9.78 -8.81
N GLY A 174 -3.33 10.71 -9.79
CA GLY A 174 -4.51 11.38 -10.31
C GLY A 174 -4.95 12.61 -9.50
N LEU A 175 -4.15 13.03 -8.52
CA LEU A 175 -4.36 14.26 -7.76
C LEU A 175 -3.37 15.35 -8.21
N ASP A 176 -3.75 16.62 -8.01
CA ASP A 176 -2.81 17.72 -8.11
C ASP A 176 -1.78 17.65 -6.96
N PRO A 177 -0.60 18.31 -7.11
CA PRO A 177 0.47 18.21 -6.10
C PRO A 177 0.06 18.65 -4.69
N ILE A 178 -0.79 19.67 -4.56
CA ILE A 178 -1.22 20.18 -3.25
C ILE A 178 -2.11 19.15 -2.56
N MET A 179 -3.08 18.59 -3.29
CA MET A 179 -3.96 17.55 -2.76
C MET A 179 -3.19 16.26 -2.49
N GLY A 180 -2.22 15.91 -3.32
CA GLY A 180 -1.31 14.79 -3.08
C GLY A 180 -0.56 14.93 -1.75
N ASP A 181 -0.05 16.14 -1.47
CA ASP A 181 0.65 16.42 -0.21
C ASP A 181 -0.28 16.29 1.01
N VAL A 182 -1.52 16.77 0.91
CA VAL A 182 -2.55 16.58 1.96
C VAL A 182 -2.84 15.09 2.22
N ILE A 183 -2.94 14.27 1.16
CA ILE A 183 -3.14 12.82 1.33
C ILE A 183 -1.94 12.18 2.01
N ASN A 184 -0.72 12.59 1.67
CA ASN A 184 0.49 12.09 2.32
C ASN A 184 0.51 12.43 3.83
N ASP A 185 0.13 13.65 4.22
CA ASP A 185 0.00 14.04 5.65
C ASP A 185 -1.02 13.17 6.38
N LEU A 186 -2.16 12.90 5.74
CA LEU A 186 -3.19 12.03 6.32
C LEU A 186 -2.69 10.58 6.45
N ILE A 187 -1.94 10.06 5.48
CA ILE A 187 -1.33 8.73 5.56
C ILE A 187 -0.38 8.65 6.75
N VAL A 188 0.57 9.59 6.85
CA VAL A 188 1.54 9.64 7.96
C VAL A 188 0.81 9.68 9.30
N LYS A 189 -0.18 10.58 9.43
CA LYS A 189 -0.97 10.71 10.64
C LYS A 189 -1.69 9.40 10.99
N CYS A 190 -2.44 8.82 10.05
CA CYS A 190 -3.22 7.61 10.31
C CYS A 190 -2.33 6.40 10.67
N VAL A 191 -1.20 6.23 9.99
CA VAL A 191 -0.24 5.17 10.28
C VAL A 191 0.34 5.33 11.69
N ASN A 192 0.74 6.55 12.06
CA ASN A 192 1.30 6.83 13.38
C ASN A 192 0.26 6.69 14.50
N ASP A 193 -0.95 7.22 14.31
CA ASP A 193 -2.05 7.14 15.30
C ASP A 193 -2.44 5.68 15.60
N LEU A 194 -2.34 4.79 14.59
CA LEU A 194 -2.62 3.36 14.74
C LEU A 194 -1.40 2.56 15.22
N GLY A 195 -0.19 3.09 15.13
CA GLY A 195 1.04 2.31 15.30
C GLY A 195 1.20 1.19 14.27
N ALA A 196 0.57 1.35 13.11
CA ALA A 196 0.52 0.32 12.07
C ALA A 196 1.83 0.24 11.28
N THR A 197 2.11 -0.94 10.74
CA THR A 197 3.14 -1.13 9.71
C THR A 197 2.56 -0.73 8.36
N ALA A 198 3.33 -0.05 7.50
CA ALA A 198 2.86 0.39 6.20
C ALA A 198 3.76 -0.09 5.06
N LEU A 199 3.14 -0.56 3.98
CA LEU A 199 3.81 -0.79 2.71
C LEU A 199 3.11 0.00 1.61
N SER A 200 3.82 0.96 1.04
CA SER A 200 3.33 1.76 -0.08
C SER A 200 4.06 1.41 -1.36
N ILE A 201 3.37 1.43 -2.47
CA ILE A 201 3.99 1.40 -3.78
C ILE A 201 3.65 2.69 -4.52
N THR A 202 4.67 3.34 -5.09
CA THR A 202 4.48 4.57 -5.88
C THR A 202 5.64 4.82 -6.84
N HIS A 203 5.41 5.65 -7.84
CA HIS A 203 6.44 6.23 -8.69
C HIS A 203 6.66 7.72 -8.39
N ASP A 204 5.86 8.31 -7.50
CA ASP A 204 5.99 9.70 -7.07
C ASP A 204 7.00 9.84 -5.93
N MET A 205 8.12 10.49 -6.23
CA MET A 205 9.22 10.67 -5.28
C MET A 205 8.90 11.65 -4.15
N ALA A 206 8.01 12.63 -4.39
CA ALA A 206 7.59 13.54 -3.32
C ALA A 206 6.81 12.78 -2.24
N SER A 207 5.84 11.95 -2.66
CA SER A 207 5.11 11.05 -1.77
C SER A 207 6.05 10.05 -1.07
N ALA A 208 6.94 9.38 -1.83
CA ALA A 208 7.85 8.41 -1.27
C ALA A 208 8.71 8.99 -0.14
N ARG A 209 9.29 10.19 -0.35
CA ARG A 209 10.10 10.87 0.66
C ARG A 209 9.33 11.27 1.91
N LYS A 210 8.05 11.60 1.76
CA LYS A 210 7.21 12.10 2.86
C LYS A 210 6.69 10.98 3.75
N ILE A 211 6.29 9.84 3.16
CA ILE A 211 5.62 8.76 3.90
C ILE A 211 6.54 7.62 4.35
N ALA A 212 7.78 7.55 3.81
CA ALA A 212 8.69 6.43 4.09
C ALA A 212 9.60 6.65 5.29
N HIS A 213 9.83 5.60 6.06
CA HIS A 213 11.04 5.43 6.89
C HIS A 213 12.18 4.86 6.04
N ARG A 214 11.89 3.84 5.22
CA ARG A 214 12.83 3.26 4.25
C ARG A 214 12.19 3.21 2.87
N ILE A 215 13.03 3.35 1.84
CA ILE A 215 12.63 3.21 0.44
C ILE A 215 13.36 2.00 -0.14
N ALA A 216 12.64 1.18 -0.88
CA ALA A 216 13.17 0.06 -1.65
C ALA A 216 12.94 0.30 -3.14
N MET A 217 13.92 0.05 -3.99
CA MET A 217 13.76 0.15 -5.44
C MET A 217 13.59 -1.23 -6.06
N LEU A 218 12.44 -1.42 -6.72
CA LEU A 218 12.13 -2.63 -7.49
C LEU A 218 12.52 -2.41 -8.96
N TRP A 219 13.43 -3.26 -9.44
CA TRP A 219 13.87 -3.27 -10.83
C TRP A 219 14.06 -4.70 -11.32
N GLN A 220 13.54 -5.03 -12.49
CA GLN A 220 13.61 -6.36 -13.11
C GLN A 220 13.28 -7.51 -12.13
N GLY A 221 12.18 -7.34 -11.37
CA GLY A 221 11.67 -8.35 -10.45
C GLY A 221 12.47 -8.53 -9.16
N LYS A 222 13.44 -7.67 -8.85
CA LYS A 222 14.27 -7.72 -7.64
C LYS A 222 14.31 -6.37 -6.92
N ILE A 223 14.48 -6.40 -5.60
CA ILE A 223 14.89 -5.21 -4.86
C ILE A 223 16.38 -5.01 -5.07
N ILE A 224 16.73 -3.95 -5.83
CA ILE A 224 18.13 -3.64 -6.17
C ILE A 224 18.79 -2.66 -5.20
N TRP A 225 17.99 -2.00 -4.37
CA TRP A 225 18.44 -1.12 -3.31
C TRP A 225 17.34 -0.99 -2.25
N ILE A 226 17.74 -0.90 -0.99
CA ILE A 226 16.87 -0.56 0.14
C ILE A 226 17.68 0.21 1.17
N GLY A 227 17.12 1.30 1.69
CA GLY A 227 17.79 2.12 2.70
C GLY A 227 16.87 3.15 3.33
N PRO A 228 17.33 3.84 4.39
CA PRO A 228 16.61 4.94 5.00
C PRO A 228 16.32 6.05 3.97
N VAL A 229 15.17 6.72 4.11
CA VAL A 229 14.79 7.82 3.20
C VAL A 229 15.85 8.91 3.13
N SER A 230 16.58 9.16 4.23
CA SER A 230 17.68 10.14 4.28
C SER A 230 18.89 9.79 3.41
N GLN A 231 19.03 8.55 2.98
CA GLN A 231 20.17 8.08 2.18
C GLN A 231 19.86 7.98 0.68
N ILE A 232 18.61 8.25 0.26
CA ILE A 232 18.21 7.99 -1.13
C ILE A 232 18.98 8.84 -2.14
N ASP A 233 19.33 10.08 -1.80
CA ASP A 233 20.10 10.98 -2.67
C ASP A 233 21.59 10.59 -2.75
N HIS A 234 22.05 9.72 -1.87
CA HIS A 234 23.41 9.19 -1.79
C HIS A 234 23.39 7.67 -1.72
N SER A 235 22.50 7.04 -2.48
CA SER A 235 22.28 5.60 -2.49
C SER A 235 23.49 4.79 -2.96
N GLY A 236 24.41 5.39 -3.70
CA GLY A 236 25.52 4.69 -4.36
C GLY A 236 25.07 3.74 -5.49
N ASN A 237 23.82 3.85 -5.94
CA ASN A 237 23.24 2.99 -6.97
C ASN A 237 22.74 3.85 -8.14
N ASP A 238 23.36 3.66 -9.32
CA ASP A 238 23.08 4.44 -10.52
C ASP A 238 21.62 4.32 -11.01
N PHE A 239 20.97 3.17 -10.79
CA PHE A 239 19.55 2.99 -11.12
C PHE A 239 18.66 3.85 -10.23
N VAL A 240 18.96 3.89 -8.93
CA VAL A 240 18.25 4.74 -7.98
C VAL A 240 18.46 6.21 -8.34
N ASP A 241 19.72 6.62 -8.57
CA ASP A 241 20.07 8.00 -8.92
C ASP A 241 19.35 8.44 -10.19
N GLN A 242 19.36 7.62 -11.25
CA GLN A 242 18.63 7.92 -12.48
C GLN A 242 17.13 8.08 -12.23
N PHE A 243 16.52 7.16 -11.47
CA PHE A 243 15.10 7.13 -11.25
C PHE A 243 14.60 8.33 -10.46
N ILE A 244 15.25 8.64 -9.32
CA ILE A 244 14.80 9.73 -8.43
C ILE A 244 15.00 11.12 -9.04
N ASN A 245 15.95 11.27 -9.96
CA ASN A 245 16.23 12.52 -10.67
C ASN A 245 15.49 12.62 -12.02
N GLY A 246 14.74 11.59 -12.43
CA GLY A 246 13.99 11.59 -13.69
C GLY A 246 14.85 11.74 -14.93
N ARG A 247 16.11 11.23 -14.91
CA ARG A 247 17.03 11.38 -16.04
C ARG A 247 16.70 10.38 -17.14
N ALA A 248 16.63 10.85 -18.38
CA ALA A 248 16.44 10.00 -19.56
C ALA A 248 17.65 9.09 -19.84
N GLU A 249 18.86 9.59 -19.56
CA GLU A 249 20.12 8.87 -19.73
C GLU A 249 20.53 8.17 -18.44
N GLY A 250 20.96 6.90 -18.56
CA GLY A 250 21.41 6.08 -17.43
C GLY A 250 21.25 4.58 -17.70
N PRO A 251 21.40 3.75 -16.66
CA PRO A 251 21.30 2.30 -16.79
C PRO A 251 19.87 1.81 -17.12
N ILE A 252 18.84 2.57 -16.74
CA ILE A 252 17.44 2.27 -17.09
C ILE A 252 17.22 2.69 -18.55
N LYS A 253 17.12 1.72 -19.45
CA LYS A 253 16.80 1.96 -20.85
C LYS A 253 15.29 1.90 -21.03
N MET A 254 14.66 3.02 -21.38
CA MET A 254 13.26 3.02 -21.81
C MET A 254 13.21 2.57 -23.27
N GLN A 255 12.43 1.51 -23.55
CA GLN A 255 12.06 1.19 -24.93
C GLN A 255 11.06 2.26 -25.37
N VAL A 256 11.54 3.24 -26.10
CA VAL A 256 10.67 4.14 -26.86
C VAL A 256 10.20 3.29 -28.04
N GLY A 257 8.97 2.74 -27.95
CA GLY A 257 8.39 1.94 -29.03
C GLY A 257 8.39 2.73 -30.33
N ALA A 258 8.84 2.06 -31.38
CA ALA A 258 8.68 2.54 -32.75
C ALA A 258 7.21 2.45 -33.18
#